data_2b3167c1027c2ee3c4a1c0d6b32c3d33
#
_entry.id   2b3167c1027c2ee3c4a1c0d6b32c3d33
#
_cell.length_a   1.000
_cell.length_b   1.000
_cell.length_c   1.000
_cell.angle_alpha   90.00
_cell.angle_beta   90.00
_cell.angle_gamma   90.00
#
_symmetry.space_group_name_H-M   'P 1'
#
loop_
_entity.id
_entity.type
_entity.pdbx_description
1 polymer ?
#
loop_
_entity_poly.entity_id
_entity_poly.type
_entity_poly.pdbx_seq_one_letter_code
_entity_poly.pdbx_strand_id
1 'polypeptide(L)'
;VDKSRVTIAYEPVWAIGPGKVPPDEEYITKIGTFVKEATGNMDVVYGGGLKTDNARMLASVPVMDGGLIALTRFSGEIGYYPEEYLEIIRTYMGR
;
A
#
# COMPACT_ATOMS: atom_id res chain seq x y z
N VAL A 1 13.95 13.09 16.24
CA VAL A 1 13.03 13.30 15.11
C VAL A 1 11.58 13.32 15.62
N ASP A 2 10.82 14.27 15.16
CA ASP A 2 9.39 14.33 15.44
C ASP A 2 8.66 13.25 14.66
N LYS A 3 8.19 12.21 15.34
CA LYS A 3 7.54 11.05 14.73
C LYS A 3 6.25 11.40 13.98
N SER A 4 5.57 12.48 14.35
CA SER A 4 4.35 12.91 13.68
C SER A 4 4.60 13.40 12.26
N ARG A 5 5.87 13.68 11.93
CA ARG A 5 6.28 14.19 10.62
C ARG A 5 6.94 13.10 9.76
N VAL A 6 6.92 11.85 10.22
CA VAL A 6 7.56 10.72 9.54
C VAL A 6 6.52 9.65 9.26
N THR A 7 6.51 9.15 8.03
CA THR A 7 5.67 8.04 7.62
C THR A 7 6.57 6.90 7.15
N ILE A 8 6.29 5.69 7.64
CA ILE A 8 7.04 4.50 7.26
C ILE A 8 6.36 3.87 6.04
N ALA A 9 7.14 3.60 4.99
CA ALA A 9 6.65 2.88 3.83
C ALA A 9 7.13 1.42 3.89
N TYR A 10 6.21 0.48 3.96
CA TYR A 10 6.55 -0.93 3.87
C TYR A 10 6.53 -1.36 2.41
N GLU A 11 7.70 -1.70 1.89
CA GLU A 11 7.88 -2.08 0.49
C GLU A 11 8.42 -3.50 0.36
N PRO A 12 7.52 -4.51 0.27
CA PRO A 12 7.98 -5.89 0.08
C PRO A 12 8.54 -6.05 -1.33
N VAL A 13 9.86 -6.08 -1.43
CA VAL A 13 10.55 -6.07 -2.74
C VAL A 13 10.17 -7.25 -3.62
N TRP A 14 9.80 -8.38 -3.03
CA TRP A 14 9.37 -9.56 -3.77
C TRP A 14 7.98 -9.40 -4.40
N ALA A 15 7.21 -8.37 -4.01
CA ALA A 15 5.89 -8.08 -4.54
C ALA A 15 5.89 -6.90 -5.53
N ILE A 16 7.03 -6.23 -5.71
CA ILE A 16 7.15 -5.05 -6.55
C ILE A 16 7.58 -5.46 -7.96
N GLY A 17 6.85 -4.95 -8.95
CA GLY A 17 7.18 -5.13 -10.36
C GLY A 17 6.22 -6.04 -11.11
N PRO A 18 6.40 -6.12 -12.43
CA PRO A 18 5.53 -6.92 -13.29
C PRO A 18 5.57 -8.41 -12.95
N GLY A 19 4.42 -9.06 -12.97
CA GLY A 19 4.33 -10.49 -12.72
C GLY A 19 4.52 -10.91 -11.29
N LYS A 20 4.70 -9.98 -10.37
CA LYS A 20 4.81 -10.29 -8.95
C LYS A 20 3.44 -10.45 -8.32
N VAL A 21 3.37 -11.31 -7.30
CA VAL A 21 2.12 -11.54 -6.56
C VAL A 21 2.16 -10.71 -5.28
N PRO A 22 1.19 -9.80 -5.08
CA PRO A 22 1.16 -9.01 -3.86
C PRO A 22 0.83 -9.89 -2.64
N PRO A 23 1.26 -9.49 -1.44
CA PRO A 23 0.92 -10.20 -0.22
C PRO A 23 -0.57 -10.12 0.07
N ASP A 24 -1.07 -11.09 0.84
CA ASP A 24 -2.47 -11.09 1.27
C ASP A 24 -2.69 -10.19 2.48
N GLU A 25 -3.97 -10.03 2.84
CA GLU A 25 -4.37 -9.20 3.97
C GLU A 25 -3.73 -9.63 5.28
N GLU A 26 -3.68 -10.93 5.52
CA GLU A 26 -3.13 -11.49 6.75
C GLU A 26 -1.65 -11.13 6.91
N TYR A 27 -0.88 -11.28 5.83
CA TYR A 27 0.54 -10.96 5.83
C TYR A 27 0.77 -9.46 6.07
N ILE A 28 0.02 -8.61 5.37
CA ILE A 28 0.13 -7.15 5.52
C ILE A 28 -0.22 -6.72 6.94
N THR A 29 -1.26 -7.31 7.52
CA THR A 29 -1.67 -7.02 8.89
C THR A 29 -0.57 -7.40 9.88
N LYS A 30 0.03 -8.57 9.70
CA LYS A 30 1.09 -9.06 10.57
C LYS A 30 2.31 -8.15 10.55
N ILE A 31 2.77 -7.78 9.36
CA ILE A 31 3.95 -6.92 9.21
C ILE A 31 3.65 -5.50 9.69
N GLY A 32 2.48 -4.96 9.34
CA GLY A 32 2.07 -3.63 9.80
C GLY A 32 2.00 -3.53 11.32
N THR A 33 1.48 -4.55 11.97
CA THR A 33 1.45 -4.62 13.43
C THR A 33 2.85 -4.61 14.01
N PHE A 34 3.75 -5.40 13.44
CA PHE A 34 5.14 -5.45 13.86
C PHE A 34 5.81 -4.07 13.73
N VAL A 35 5.62 -3.40 12.60
CA VAL A 35 6.23 -2.08 12.36
C VAL A 35 5.67 -1.04 13.34
N LYS A 36 4.38 -1.06 13.59
CA LYS A 36 3.77 -0.14 14.56
C LYS A 36 4.31 -0.34 15.98
N GLU A 37 4.45 -1.57 16.39
CA GLU A 37 5.04 -1.87 17.70
C GLU A 37 6.50 -1.43 17.78
N ALA A 38 7.28 -1.68 16.74
CA ALA A 38 8.70 -1.34 16.71
C ALA A 38 8.95 0.16 16.67
N THR A 39 8.02 0.94 16.13
CA THR A 39 8.20 2.38 15.92
C THR A 39 7.42 3.27 16.90
N GLY A 40 6.64 2.67 17.80
CA GLY A 40 5.80 3.44 18.71
C GLY A 40 4.61 4.09 18.02
N ASN A 41 3.94 3.34 17.16
CA ASN A 41 2.73 3.75 16.44
C ASN A 41 2.94 4.85 15.40
N MET A 42 4.07 4.87 14.71
CA MET A 42 4.24 5.76 13.56
C MET A 42 3.28 5.36 12.44
N ASP A 43 2.92 6.33 11.60
CA ASP A 43 2.09 6.04 10.44
C ASP A 43 2.82 5.12 9.46
N VAL A 44 2.11 4.10 8.98
CA VAL A 44 2.67 3.10 8.05
C VAL A 44 1.81 3.03 6.81
N VAL A 45 2.43 3.16 5.64
CA VAL A 45 1.74 2.99 4.37
C VAL A 45 2.30 1.78 3.63
N TYR A 46 1.44 1.14 2.86
CA TYR A 46 1.83 -0.02 2.06
C TYR A 46 2.43 0.45 0.73
N GLY A 47 3.67 0.07 0.45
CA GLY A 47 4.41 0.46 -0.75
C GLY A 47 4.66 -0.67 -1.75
N GLY A 48 3.96 -1.78 -1.62
CA GLY A 48 4.06 -2.89 -2.58
C GLY A 48 3.18 -2.73 -3.82
N GLY A 49 2.61 -1.55 -4.01
CA GLY A 49 1.76 -1.21 -5.13
C GLY A 49 0.29 -1.19 -4.77
N LEU A 50 -0.26 0.00 -4.63
CA LEU A 50 -1.71 0.18 -4.45
C LEU A 50 -2.33 0.30 -5.83
N LYS A 51 -3.24 -0.60 -6.14
CA LYS A 51 -3.92 -0.68 -7.44
C LYS A 51 -5.40 -0.94 -7.24
N THR A 52 -6.17 -0.85 -8.32
CA THR A 52 -7.61 -1.09 -8.28
C THR A 52 -7.96 -2.43 -7.65
N ASP A 53 -7.19 -3.48 -7.97
CA ASP A 53 -7.47 -4.84 -7.52
C ASP A 53 -7.31 -5.05 -6.02
N ASN A 54 -6.44 -4.28 -5.37
CA ASN A 54 -6.15 -4.47 -3.94
C ASN A 54 -6.53 -3.28 -3.06
N ALA A 55 -7.05 -2.20 -3.64
CA ALA A 55 -7.34 -0.98 -2.90
C ALA A 55 -8.37 -1.19 -1.78
N ARG A 56 -9.42 -1.95 -2.05
CA ARG A 56 -10.46 -2.23 -1.05
C ARG A 56 -9.91 -3.04 0.11
N MET A 57 -9.12 -4.04 -0.19
CA MET A 57 -8.50 -4.87 0.84
C MET A 57 -7.56 -4.03 1.71
N LEU A 58 -6.70 -3.22 1.09
CA LEU A 58 -5.77 -2.38 1.84
C LEU A 58 -6.50 -1.38 2.73
N ALA A 59 -7.61 -0.83 2.26
CA ALA A 59 -8.42 0.10 3.05
C ALA A 59 -9.02 -0.56 4.29
N SER A 60 -9.19 -1.89 4.27
CA SER A 60 -9.76 -2.64 5.39
C SER A 60 -8.71 -3.08 6.42
N VAL A 61 -7.43 -2.89 6.14
CA VAL A 61 -6.34 -3.27 7.07
C VAL A 61 -6.14 -2.16 8.10
N PRO A 62 -6.49 -2.40 9.40
CA PRO A 62 -6.48 -1.32 10.40
C PRO A 62 -5.10 -0.76 10.70
N VAL A 63 -4.05 -1.57 10.54
CA VAL A 63 -2.67 -1.16 10.88
C VAL A 63 -2.00 -0.37 9.76
N MET A 64 -2.61 -0.31 8.58
CA MET A 64 -2.10 0.51 7.47
C MET A 64 -2.84 1.83 7.43
N ASP A 65 -2.09 2.92 7.39
CA ASP A 65 -2.64 4.28 7.36
C ASP A 65 -2.85 4.76 5.93
N GLY A 66 -2.34 4.03 4.94
CA GLY A 66 -2.51 4.38 3.53
C GLY A 66 -1.71 3.47 2.63
N GLY A 67 -1.55 3.87 1.38
CA GLY A 67 -0.78 3.13 0.39
C GLY A 67 -0.15 4.05 -0.64
N LEU A 68 0.86 3.53 -1.33
CA LEU A 68 1.53 4.23 -2.41
C LEU A 68 1.04 3.65 -3.74
N ILE A 69 0.53 4.52 -4.60
CA ILE A 69 0.01 4.11 -5.91
C ILE A 69 1.19 3.91 -6.85
N ALA A 70 1.22 2.73 -7.48
CA ALA A 70 2.30 2.39 -8.40
C ALA A 70 2.02 2.95 -9.80
N LEU A 71 3.07 3.44 -10.46
CA LEU A 71 2.98 3.84 -11.86
C LEU A 71 3.12 2.66 -12.82
N THR A 72 3.59 1.52 -12.34
CA THR A 72 3.77 0.33 -13.16
C THR A 72 2.60 -0.62 -12.93
N ARG A 73 1.87 -0.93 -14.00
CA ARG A 73 0.80 -1.92 -13.96
C ARG A 73 1.38 -3.32 -13.76
N PHE A 74 0.59 -4.26 -13.24
CA PHE A 74 1.02 -5.65 -13.11
C PHE A 74 1.38 -6.29 -14.45
N SER A 75 0.82 -5.76 -15.55
CA SER A 75 1.15 -6.20 -16.91
C SER A 75 2.53 -5.73 -17.39
N GLY A 76 3.19 -4.86 -16.62
CA GLY A 76 4.49 -4.30 -16.98
C GLY A 76 4.45 -2.95 -17.66
N GLU A 77 3.27 -2.45 -17.99
CA GLU A 77 3.12 -1.12 -18.57
C GLU A 77 3.45 -0.04 -17.54
N ILE A 78 4.24 0.93 -17.95
CA ILE A 78 4.66 2.04 -17.09
C ILE A 78 4.02 3.32 -17.61
N GLY A 79 3.46 4.11 -16.70
CA GLY A 79 2.88 5.40 -17.05
C GLY A 79 1.90 5.87 -16.01
N TYR A 80 1.47 7.11 -16.20
CA TYR A 80 0.46 7.73 -15.37
C TYR A 80 -0.88 7.71 -16.09
N TYR A 81 -1.84 7.04 -15.48
CA TYR A 81 -3.19 6.88 -16.03
C TYR A 81 -4.18 7.56 -15.08
N PRO A 82 -4.56 8.83 -15.33
CA PRO A 82 -5.38 9.61 -14.39
C PRO A 82 -6.69 8.94 -13.99
N GLU A 83 -7.36 8.28 -14.93
CA GLU A 83 -8.64 7.62 -14.64
C GLU A 83 -8.46 6.44 -13.68
N GLU A 84 -7.42 5.65 -13.89
CA GLU A 84 -7.09 4.55 -12.97
C GLU A 84 -6.68 5.06 -11.61
N TYR A 85 -5.91 6.13 -11.56
CA TYR A 85 -5.49 6.76 -10.33
C TYR A 85 -6.70 7.18 -9.50
N LEU A 86 -7.66 7.85 -10.13
CA LEU A 86 -8.89 8.26 -9.47
C LEU A 86 -9.73 7.07 -9.02
N GLU A 87 -9.78 6.01 -9.81
CA GLU A 87 -10.52 4.80 -9.45
C GLU A 87 -9.90 4.12 -8.23
N ILE A 88 -8.58 4.06 -8.18
CA ILE A 88 -7.87 3.50 -7.01
C ILE A 88 -8.24 4.31 -5.75
N ILE A 89 -8.19 5.63 -5.83
CA ILE A 89 -8.54 6.49 -4.70
C ILE A 89 -9.99 6.27 -4.26
N ARG A 90 -10.93 6.24 -5.19
CA ARG A 90 -12.35 6.02 -4.88
C ARG A 90 -12.57 4.67 -4.22
N THR A 91 -11.94 3.63 -4.75
CA THR A 91 -12.06 2.28 -4.21
C THR A 91 -11.49 2.21 -2.80
N TYR A 92 -10.32 2.82 -2.59
CA TYR A 92 -9.69 2.87 -1.28
C TYR A 92 -10.56 3.62 -0.26
N MET A 93 -11.15 4.73 -0.67
CA MET A 93 -11.99 5.55 0.20
C MET A 93 -13.40 4.98 0.39
N GLY A 94 -13.75 3.89 -0.29
CA GLY A 94 -15.08 3.28 -0.18
C GLY A 94 -16.16 4.02 -0.95
N ARG A 95 -15.78 4.71 -2.00
CA ARG A 95 -16.73 5.55 -2.78
C ARG A 95 -16.94 5.04 -4.19
#